data_4d87a9489c14f741636f978b19a00c7d
#
_entry.id   4d87a9489c14f741636f978b19a00c7d
#
_cell.length_a   1.000
_cell.length_b   1.000
_cell.length_c   1.000
_cell.angle_alpha   90.00
_cell.angle_beta   90.00
_cell.angle_gamma   90.00
#
_symmetry.space_group_name_H-M   'P 1'
#
loop_
_entity.id
_entity.type
_entity.pdbx_description
1 polymer ?
#
loop_
_entity_poly.entity_id
_entity_poly.type
_entity_poly.pdbx_seq_one_letter_code
_entity_poly.pdbx_strand_id
1 'polypeptide(L)'
;MPVTKIKAASAAIALTMLASLPVSAGVVEDRKANFKASNMSMRMVGAAMGSEDFDTITEEAMKLAAWAEVMPDYFPEGSGAGTSAKPEIWADFVGFKNAAESFHNAAQDLITVAAKQDAASTAEALKAVGASCKACHQKFKSW
;
A
#
# COMPACT_ATOMS: atom_id res chain seq x y z
N MET A 1 72.49 8.48 34.04
CA MET A 1 71.55 7.71 33.16
C MET A 1 70.21 8.39 33.25
N PRO A 2 69.72 9.04 32.18
CA PRO A 2 68.43 9.71 32.21
C PRO A 2 67.27 8.75 31.91
N VAL A 3 66.27 8.72 32.78
CA VAL A 3 65.05 7.92 32.64
C VAL A 3 64.06 8.66 31.75
N THR A 4 63.79 8.15 30.56
CA THR A 4 62.85 8.71 29.60
C THR A 4 61.39 8.39 30.03
N LYS A 5 60.61 9.42 30.36
CA LYS A 5 59.18 9.28 30.66
C LYS A 5 58.37 9.13 29.37
N ILE A 6 57.76 7.96 29.16
CA ILE A 6 56.82 7.68 28.06
C ILE A 6 55.47 8.26 28.50
N LYS A 7 55.00 9.27 27.75
CA LYS A 7 53.63 9.78 27.86
C LYS A 7 52.66 8.87 27.08
N ALA A 8 51.79 8.17 27.77
CA ALA A 8 50.70 7.43 27.14
C ALA A 8 49.62 8.43 26.65
N ALA A 9 49.43 8.48 25.35
CA ALA A 9 48.34 9.21 24.73
C ALA A 9 47.08 8.32 24.69
N SER A 10 46.10 8.66 25.53
CA SER A 10 44.78 8.01 25.49
C SER A 10 44.00 8.53 24.30
N ALA A 11 43.84 7.69 23.25
CA ALA A 11 42.93 7.96 22.14
C ALA A 11 41.52 7.66 22.58
N ALA A 12 40.69 8.68 22.74
CA ALA A 12 39.25 8.55 22.95
C ALA A 12 38.59 8.19 21.62
N ILE A 13 38.11 6.96 21.50
CA ILE A 13 37.29 6.51 20.37
C ILE A 13 35.87 7.07 20.60
N ALA A 14 35.52 8.13 19.88
CA ALA A 14 34.15 8.62 19.83
C ALA A 14 33.30 7.65 19.00
N LEU A 15 32.50 6.83 19.69
CA LEU A 15 31.50 5.96 19.08
C LEU A 15 30.31 6.84 18.59
N THR A 16 30.34 7.23 17.32
CA THR A 16 29.20 7.91 16.67
C THR A 16 28.08 6.88 16.49
N MET A 17 27.07 6.92 17.37
CA MET A 17 25.80 6.25 17.15
C MET A 17 25.09 6.93 15.97
N LEU A 18 25.12 6.31 14.80
CA LEU A 18 24.18 6.64 13.73
C LEU A 18 22.78 6.26 14.24
N ALA A 19 22.00 7.25 14.63
CA ALA A 19 20.57 7.08 14.86
C ALA A 19 19.94 6.77 13.49
N SER A 20 19.65 5.49 13.23
CA SER A 20 18.81 5.07 12.13
C SER A 20 17.41 5.65 12.37
N LEU A 21 17.07 6.72 11.67
CA LEU A 21 15.71 7.26 11.64
C LEU A 21 14.77 6.14 11.19
N PRO A 22 13.60 5.97 11.84
CA PRO A 22 12.64 4.95 11.42
C PRO A 22 12.10 5.31 10.03
N VAL A 23 12.63 4.69 8.99
CA VAL A 23 12.11 4.73 7.61
C VAL A 23 10.64 4.30 7.58
N SER A 24 10.17 3.67 8.64
CA SER A 24 8.85 3.07 8.77
C SER A 24 7.70 4.06 8.98
N ALA A 25 7.92 5.24 9.56
CA ALA A 25 6.82 6.15 9.92
C ALA A 25 6.18 6.79 8.68
N GLY A 26 6.97 7.29 7.73
CA GLY A 26 6.45 7.91 6.49
C GLY A 26 5.69 6.92 5.61
N VAL A 27 6.24 5.72 5.42
CA VAL A 27 5.60 4.69 4.57
C VAL A 27 4.25 4.22 5.15
N VAL A 28 4.11 4.17 6.47
CA VAL A 28 2.84 3.82 7.13
C VAL A 28 1.79 4.90 6.92
N GLU A 29 2.17 6.18 7.05
CA GLU A 29 1.25 7.30 6.81
C GLU A 29 0.85 7.39 5.33
N ASP A 30 1.79 7.23 4.41
CA ASP A 30 1.52 7.20 2.96
C ASP A 30 0.59 6.05 2.60
N ARG A 31 0.82 4.86 3.16
CA ARG A 31 -0.04 3.69 3.00
C ARG A 31 -1.47 3.98 3.47
N LYS A 32 -1.64 4.57 4.65
CA LYS A 32 -2.96 4.96 5.18
C LYS A 32 -3.65 6.00 4.28
N ALA A 33 -2.91 6.98 3.78
CA ALA A 33 -3.41 8.00 2.86
C ALA A 33 -3.89 7.37 1.54
N ASN A 34 -3.13 6.45 0.97
CA ASN A 34 -3.49 5.75 -0.26
C ASN A 34 -4.73 4.86 -0.10
N PHE A 35 -4.88 4.14 1.03
CA PHE A 35 -6.11 3.40 1.30
C PHE A 35 -7.31 4.33 1.51
N LYS A 36 -7.13 5.49 2.15
CA LYS A 36 -8.18 6.50 2.27
C LYS A 36 -8.59 7.03 0.90
N ALA A 37 -7.63 7.31 0.02
CA ALA A 37 -7.88 7.72 -1.37
C ALA A 37 -8.64 6.63 -2.15
N SER A 38 -8.24 5.35 -2.03
CA SER A 38 -8.94 4.23 -2.66
C SER A 38 -10.40 4.11 -2.20
N ASN A 39 -10.66 4.30 -0.91
CA ASN A 39 -12.04 4.34 -0.41
C ASN A 39 -12.85 5.50 -0.99
N MET A 40 -12.21 6.65 -1.23
CA MET A 40 -12.86 7.78 -1.90
C MET A 40 -13.16 7.45 -3.36
N SER A 41 -12.19 6.90 -4.10
CA SER A 41 -12.39 6.47 -5.49
C SER A 41 -13.55 5.48 -5.62
N MET A 42 -13.63 4.47 -4.75
CA MET A 42 -14.77 3.54 -4.73
C MET A 42 -16.13 4.22 -4.52
N ARG A 43 -16.20 5.25 -3.68
CA ARG A 43 -17.42 6.04 -3.47
C ARG A 43 -17.77 6.87 -4.71
N MET A 44 -16.76 7.48 -5.36
CA MET A 44 -16.97 8.27 -6.57
C MET A 44 -17.42 7.39 -7.73
N VAL A 45 -16.82 6.21 -7.91
CA VAL A 45 -17.30 5.21 -8.88
C VAL A 45 -18.76 4.83 -8.59
N GLY A 46 -19.09 4.52 -7.33
CA GLY A 46 -20.46 4.18 -6.94
C GLY A 46 -21.49 5.30 -7.23
N ALA A 47 -21.11 6.56 -7.01
CA ALA A 47 -21.95 7.71 -7.35
C ALA A 47 -22.09 7.90 -8.86
N ALA A 48 -21.00 7.78 -9.61
CA ALA A 48 -20.96 7.93 -11.06
C ALA A 48 -21.77 6.84 -11.80
N MET A 49 -21.88 5.64 -11.23
CA MET A 49 -22.75 4.58 -11.76
C MET A 49 -24.22 5.03 -11.87
N GLY A 50 -24.71 5.82 -10.92
CA GLY A 50 -26.10 6.31 -10.94
C GLY A 50 -26.40 7.33 -12.02
N SER A 51 -25.39 8.02 -12.54
CA SER A 51 -25.46 9.00 -13.64
C SER A 51 -24.87 8.52 -14.95
N GLU A 52 -24.37 7.27 -14.98
CA GLU A 52 -23.64 6.70 -16.13
C GLU A 52 -22.46 7.57 -16.60
N ASP A 53 -21.80 8.24 -15.63
CA ASP A 53 -20.60 9.04 -15.87
C ASP A 53 -19.36 8.11 -16.01
N PHE A 54 -19.23 7.50 -17.19
CA PHE A 54 -18.18 6.54 -17.48
C PHE A 54 -16.77 7.16 -17.48
N ASP A 55 -16.66 8.45 -17.73
CA ASP A 55 -15.36 9.15 -17.66
C ASP A 55 -14.87 9.20 -16.23
N THR A 56 -15.72 9.63 -15.27
CA THR A 56 -15.40 9.59 -13.84
C THR A 56 -15.11 8.16 -13.37
N ILE A 57 -15.89 7.16 -13.78
CA ILE A 57 -15.65 5.76 -13.43
C ILE A 57 -14.26 5.31 -13.90
N THR A 58 -13.91 5.62 -15.14
CA THR A 58 -12.61 5.27 -15.72
C THR A 58 -11.46 5.95 -14.97
N GLU A 59 -11.56 7.26 -14.71
CA GLU A 59 -10.53 8.02 -13.98
C GLU A 59 -10.28 7.44 -12.57
N GLU A 60 -11.35 7.19 -11.82
CA GLU A 60 -11.23 6.67 -10.47
C GLU A 60 -10.73 5.22 -10.44
N ALA A 61 -11.13 4.40 -11.42
CA ALA A 61 -10.62 3.04 -11.57
C ALA A 61 -9.11 3.02 -11.92
N MET A 62 -8.62 3.98 -12.70
CA MET A 62 -7.17 4.15 -12.96
C MET A 62 -6.39 4.44 -11.67
N LYS A 63 -6.93 5.27 -10.76
CA LYS A 63 -6.32 5.54 -9.45
C LYS A 63 -6.26 4.28 -8.59
N LEU A 64 -7.32 3.47 -8.62
CA LEU A 64 -7.35 2.18 -7.91
C LEU A 64 -6.29 1.20 -8.46
N ALA A 65 -6.20 1.06 -9.79
CA ALA A 65 -5.22 0.21 -10.44
C ALA A 65 -3.78 0.64 -10.13
N ALA A 66 -3.49 1.95 -10.24
CA ALA A 66 -2.17 2.49 -9.94
C ALA A 66 -1.74 2.25 -8.48
N TRP A 67 -2.67 2.40 -7.52
CA TRP A 67 -2.37 2.07 -6.13
C TRP A 67 -2.12 0.58 -5.93
N ALA A 68 -2.97 -0.28 -6.50
CA ALA A 68 -2.84 -1.73 -6.36
C ALA A 68 -1.49 -2.25 -6.84
N GLU A 69 -0.95 -1.68 -7.93
CA GLU A 69 0.34 -2.04 -8.51
C GLU A 69 1.51 -1.80 -7.55
N VAL A 70 1.53 -0.65 -6.88
CA VAL A 70 2.65 -0.27 -5.99
C VAL A 70 2.40 -0.62 -4.53
N MET A 71 1.20 -1.04 -4.16
CA MET A 71 0.78 -1.26 -2.77
C MET A 71 1.74 -2.17 -1.97
N PRO A 72 2.28 -3.28 -2.52
CA PRO A 72 3.20 -4.13 -1.76
C PRO A 72 4.45 -3.41 -1.26
N ASP A 73 4.94 -2.41 -1.98
CA ASP A 73 6.16 -1.66 -1.61
C ASP A 73 5.97 -0.79 -0.35
N TYR A 74 4.71 -0.54 0.01
CA TYR A 74 4.34 0.20 1.23
C TYR A 74 4.18 -0.68 2.46
N PHE A 75 4.63 -1.96 2.38
CA PHE A 75 4.62 -2.92 3.49
C PHE A 75 6.02 -3.49 3.78
N PRO A 76 7.03 -2.65 4.03
CA PRO A 76 8.33 -3.16 4.44
C PRO A 76 8.20 -3.94 5.76
N GLU A 77 9.10 -4.89 5.97
CA GLU A 77 9.12 -5.70 7.18
C GLU A 77 9.16 -4.81 8.43
N GLY A 78 8.41 -5.19 9.46
CA GLY A 78 8.31 -4.42 10.70
C GLY A 78 7.36 -3.22 10.68
N SER A 79 6.75 -2.86 9.53
CA SER A 79 5.82 -1.74 9.42
C SER A 79 4.39 -2.04 9.88
N GLY A 80 4.17 -3.15 10.58
CA GLY A 80 2.86 -3.56 11.09
C GLY A 80 2.49 -2.96 12.44
N ALA A 81 3.46 -2.61 13.27
CA ALA A 81 3.24 -2.15 14.64
C ALA A 81 2.31 -0.92 14.70
N GLY A 82 1.29 -0.97 15.55
CA GLY A 82 0.34 0.13 15.72
C GLY A 82 -0.61 0.35 14.51
N THR A 83 -0.72 -0.63 13.61
CA THR A 83 -1.61 -0.59 12.46
C THR A 83 -2.56 -1.80 12.45
N SER A 84 -3.50 -1.82 11.50
CA SER A 84 -4.37 -2.98 11.27
C SER A 84 -3.76 -4.02 10.31
N ALA A 85 -2.50 -3.88 9.92
CA ALA A 85 -1.80 -4.87 9.11
C ALA A 85 -1.49 -6.12 9.95
N LYS A 86 -1.93 -7.29 9.49
CA LYS A 86 -1.69 -8.56 10.18
C LYS A 86 -0.29 -9.10 9.86
N PRO A 87 0.34 -9.87 10.78
CA PRO A 87 1.63 -10.52 10.53
C PRO A 87 1.65 -11.42 9.30
N GLU A 88 0.49 -11.94 8.90
CA GLU A 88 0.31 -12.77 7.71
C GLU A 88 0.76 -12.09 6.41
N ILE A 89 0.80 -10.75 6.37
CA ILE A 89 1.33 -10.01 5.22
C ILE A 89 2.78 -10.41 4.96
N TRP A 90 3.61 -10.45 6.00
CA TRP A 90 5.04 -10.77 5.89
C TRP A 90 5.31 -12.27 5.92
N ALA A 91 4.46 -13.05 6.61
CA ALA A 91 4.57 -14.51 6.64
C ALA A 91 4.22 -15.14 5.29
N ASP A 92 3.29 -14.55 4.53
CA ASP A 92 2.90 -14.96 3.18
C ASP A 92 2.92 -13.77 2.22
N PHE A 93 4.10 -13.17 2.05
CA PHE A 93 4.24 -11.97 1.20
C PHE A 93 3.92 -12.25 -0.27
N VAL A 94 4.13 -13.48 -0.74
CA VAL A 94 3.72 -13.89 -2.08
C VAL A 94 2.20 -13.85 -2.21
N GLY A 95 1.48 -14.43 -1.26
CA GLY A 95 0.01 -14.36 -1.21
C GLY A 95 -0.51 -12.94 -1.08
N PHE A 96 0.19 -12.06 -0.35
CA PHE A 96 -0.16 -10.65 -0.27
C PHE A 96 0.02 -9.93 -1.62
N LYS A 97 1.12 -10.16 -2.33
CA LYS A 97 1.32 -9.63 -3.69
C LYS A 97 0.25 -10.13 -4.67
N ASN A 98 -0.09 -11.41 -4.62
CA ASN A 98 -1.16 -11.97 -5.46
C ASN A 98 -2.53 -11.33 -5.17
N ALA A 99 -2.81 -10.98 -3.91
CA ALA A 99 -4.02 -10.23 -3.55
C ALA A 99 -4.01 -8.81 -4.10
N ALA A 100 -2.86 -8.14 -4.09
CA ALA A 100 -2.69 -6.82 -4.70
C ALA A 100 -2.86 -6.89 -6.23
N GLU A 101 -2.28 -7.89 -6.88
CA GLU A 101 -2.44 -8.15 -8.32
C GLU A 101 -3.90 -8.43 -8.68
N SER A 102 -4.61 -9.21 -7.87
CA SER A 102 -6.05 -9.47 -8.07
C SER A 102 -6.87 -8.18 -8.01
N PHE A 103 -6.52 -7.26 -7.11
CA PHE A 103 -7.15 -5.95 -7.03
C PHE A 103 -6.80 -5.10 -8.28
N HIS A 104 -5.52 -5.10 -8.70
CA HIS A 104 -5.08 -4.40 -9.91
C HIS A 104 -5.86 -4.88 -11.13
N ASN A 105 -5.93 -6.18 -11.35
CA ASN A 105 -6.62 -6.77 -12.50
C ASN A 105 -8.12 -6.44 -12.50
N ALA A 106 -8.80 -6.53 -11.34
CA ALA A 106 -10.20 -6.13 -11.22
C ALA A 106 -10.43 -4.65 -11.56
N ALA A 107 -9.52 -3.76 -11.15
CA ALA A 107 -9.58 -2.34 -11.50
C ALA A 107 -9.32 -2.12 -13.01
N GLN A 108 -8.41 -2.85 -13.63
CA GLN A 108 -8.16 -2.80 -15.08
C GLN A 108 -9.37 -3.30 -15.90
N ASP A 109 -10.04 -4.35 -15.42
CA ASP A 109 -11.27 -4.81 -16.03
C ASP A 109 -12.37 -3.75 -15.97
N LEU A 110 -12.51 -3.06 -14.81
CA LEU A 110 -13.44 -1.95 -14.65
C LEU A 110 -13.15 -0.81 -15.64
N ILE A 111 -11.90 -0.41 -15.82
CA ILE A 111 -11.48 0.58 -16.83
C ILE A 111 -11.92 0.13 -18.22
N THR A 112 -11.64 -1.13 -18.56
CA THR A 112 -11.89 -1.68 -19.88
C THR A 112 -13.39 -1.71 -20.24
N VAL A 113 -14.25 -2.06 -19.28
CA VAL A 113 -15.71 -2.12 -19.54
C VAL A 113 -16.36 -0.75 -19.46
N ALA A 114 -15.90 0.13 -18.57
CA ALA A 114 -16.38 1.51 -18.48
C ALA A 114 -16.11 2.28 -19.80
N ALA A 115 -14.94 2.08 -20.41
CA ALA A 115 -14.60 2.67 -21.70
C ALA A 115 -15.55 2.25 -22.83
N LYS A 116 -16.28 1.13 -22.68
CA LYS A 116 -17.32 0.69 -23.64
C LYS A 116 -18.69 1.27 -23.33
N GLN A 117 -18.83 2.01 -22.24
CA GLN A 117 -20.08 2.62 -21.77
C GLN A 117 -21.22 1.61 -21.56
N ASP A 118 -20.86 0.37 -21.19
CA ASP A 118 -21.81 -0.70 -20.85
C ASP A 118 -22.06 -0.71 -19.34
N ALA A 119 -23.20 -0.15 -18.93
CA ALA A 119 -23.56 -0.01 -17.53
C ALA A 119 -23.66 -1.36 -16.80
N ALA A 120 -24.17 -2.40 -17.45
CA ALA A 120 -24.32 -3.72 -16.83
C ALA A 120 -22.96 -4.38 -16.57
N SER A 121 -22.09 -4.43 -17.58
CA SER A 121 -20.73 -4.95 -17.44
C SER A 121 -19.90 -4.12 -16.45
N THR A 122 -20.07 -2.80 -16.42
CA THR A 122 -19.39 -1.91 -15.48
C THR A 122 -19.83 -2.19 -14.04
N ALA A 123 -21.12 -2.43 -13.80
CA ALA A 123 -21.62 -2.80 -12.48
C ALA A 123 -21.04 -4.13 -11.96
N GLU A 124 -20.93 -5.14 -12.84
CA GLU A 124 -20.31 -6.41 -12.46
C GLU A 124 -18.81 -6.27 -12.19
N ALA A 125 -18.07 -5.50 -12.99
CA ALA A 125 -16.67 -5.22 -12.76
C ALA A 125 -16.44 -4.45 -11.44
N LEU A 126 -17.30 -3.50 -11.10
CA LEU A 126 -17.25 -2.79 -9.81
C LEU A 126 -17.44 -3.75 -8.64
N LYS A 127 -18.35 -4.72 -8.74
CA LYS A 127 -18.51 -5.77 -7.72
C LYS A 127 -17.24 -6.60 -7.56
N ALA A 128 -16.56 -6.93 -8.69
CA ALA A 128 -15.30 -7.67 -8.65
C ALA A 128 -14.19 -6.89 -7.93
N VAL A 129 -14.10 -5.57 -8.16
CA VAL A 129 -13.17 -4.70 -7.38
C VAL A 129 -13.49 -4.79 -5.89
N GLY A 130 -14.75 -4.64 -5.49
CA GLY A 130 -15.17 -4.75 -4.08
C GLY A 130 -14.86 -6.13 -3.48
N ALA A 131 -15.03 -7.20 -4.25
CA ALA A 131 -14.73 -8.57 -3.84
C ALA A 131 -13.22 -8.77 -3.60
N SER A 132 -12.35 -8.22 -4.45
CA SER A 132 -10.89 -8.29 -4.27
C SER A 132 -10.45 -7.56 -2.99
N CYS A 133 -11.01 -6.38 -2.72
CA CYS A 133 -10.77 -5.64 -1.47
C CYS A 133 -11.15 -6.49 -0.25
N LYS A 134 -12.33 -7.10 -0.27
CA LYS A 134 -12.82 -7.94 0.82
C LYS A 134 -11.93 -9.17 1.04
N ALA A 135 -11.56 -9.87 -0.01
CA ALA A 135 -10.73 -11.08 0.07
C ALA A 135 -9.35 -10.79 0.68
N CYS A 136 -8.69 -9.71 0.22
CA CYS A 136 -7.43 -9.26 0.79
C CYS A 136 -7.58 -8.89 2.27
N HIS A 137 -8.59 -8.10 2.63
CA HIS A 137 -8.83 -7.67 4.01
C HIS A 137 -9.13 -8.83 4.96
N GLN A 138 -9.86 -9.85 4.54
CA GLN A 138 -10.14 -11.02 5.37
C GLN A 138 -8.87 -11.75 5.81
N LYS A 139 -7.86 -11.81 4.93
CA LYS A 139 -6.62 -12.53 5.21
C LYS A 139 -5.58 -11.63 5.91
N PHE A 140 -5.43 -10.39 5.49
CA PHE A 140 -4.28 -9.56 5.78
C PHE A 140 -4.56 -8.34 6.68
N LYS A 141 -5.83 -8.10 7.08
CA LYS A 141 -6.23 -6.95 7.90
C LYS A 141 -6.96 -7.40 9.18
N SER A 142 -6.57 -6.83 10.33
CA SER A 142 -7.35 -6.92 11.58
C SER A 142 -8.45 -5.85 11.60
N TRP A 143 -9.57 -6.17 12.26
CA TRP A 143 -10.76 -5.29 12.40
C TRP A 143 -10.84 -4.71 13.81
#